data_5ee14b93c22e6614aec68171a38e9f5e
#
_entry.id   5ee14b93c22e6614aec68171a38e9f5e
#
_cell.length_a   1.000
_cell.length_b   1.000
_cell.length_c   1.000
_cell.angle_alpha   90.00
_cell.angle_beta   90.00
_cell.angle_gamma   90.00
#
_symmetry.space_group_name_H-M   'P 1'
#
loop_
_entity.id
_entity.type
_entity.pdbx_description
1 polymer ?
#
loop_
_entity_poly.entity_id
_entity_poly.type
_entity_poly.pdbx_seq_one_letter_code
_entity_poly.pdbx_strand_id
1 'polypeptide(L)'
;MNLERRSLLKGMALGGLAGIAMGGSGLALARGVAGSAVAQPTLVLISPAVAGSAFLQGIAVNPAAARAELLRSDASLAFVRELQQRLEAGRPQRIVGLLDDASAALVVDLARSAGARVQWLGEHSADARASRHRLITADAAHGHALQLGLQLDACGAGFDLREQCPLGSRQPLRLGAAGRSAGNAEQWAATLGYGLASLGAQPPAPAPLVAGRPSPLAGHFVSFSIQA
;
A
#
# COMPACT_ATOMS: atom_id res chain seq x y z
N MET A 1 -5.15 -29.81 -32.99
CA MET A 1 -5.25 -30.31 -31.62
C MET A 1 -5.31 -29.14 -30.64
N ASN A 2 -6.49 -28.52 -30.47
CA ASN A 2 -6.65 -27.33 -29.61
C ASN A 2 -8.09 -27.26 -29.05
N LEU A 3 -8.66 -28.38 -28.58
CA LEU A 3 -10.04 -28.45 -28.09
C LEU A 3 -10.16 -28.80 -26.59
N GLU A 4 -9.07 -29.18 -25.91
CA GLU A 4 -9.19 -29.66 -24.51
C GLU A 4 -8.95 -28.60 -23.43
N ARG A 5 -8.50 -27.40 -23.78
CA ARG A 5 -8.25 -26.32 -22.77
C ARG A 5 -9.47 -25.47 -22.43
N ARG A 6 -10.58 -25.61 -23.15
CA ARG A 6 -11.81 -24.83 -22.89
C ARG A 6 -12.84 -25.51 -21.97
N SER A 7 -12.67 -26.76 -21.66
CA SER A 7 -13.62 -27.53 -20.85
C SER A 7 -13.38 -27.43 -19.35
N LEU A 8 -12.19 -27.03 -18.91
CA LEU A 8 -11.82 -27.00 -17.50
C LEU A 8 -12.35 -25.76 -16.74
N LEU A 9 -12.77 -24.72 -17.47
CA LEU A 9 -13.28 -23.47 -16.88
C LEU A 9 -14.81 -23.44 -16.69
N LYS A 10 -15.55 -24.47 -17.12
CA LYS A 10 -17.02 -24.54 -16.98
C LYS A 10 -17.52 -25.38 -15.82
N GLY A 11 -16.64 -26.04 -15.05
CA GLY A 11 -17.00 -27.01 -14.01
C GLY A 11 -17.10 -26.48 -12.58
N MET A 12 -16.82 -25.23 -12.31
CA MET A 12 -16.77 -24.70 -10.92
C MET A 12 -17.89 -23.73 -10.54
N ALA A 13 -18.96 -23.67 -11.27
CA ALA A 13 -20.04 -22.70 -11.03
C ALA A 13 -21.41 -23.33 -10.78
N LEU A 14 -21.52 -24.47 -10.07
CA LEU A 14 -22.82 -24.98 -9.62
C LEU A 14 -22.64 -25.99 -8.46
N GLY A 15 -22.66 -25.48 -7.24
CA GLY A 15 -22.69 -26.34 -6.06
C GLY A 15 -22.78 -25.57 -4.76
N GLY A 16 -23.99 -25.26 -4.28
CA GLY A 16 -24.11 -24.84 -2.91
C GLY A 16 -25.21 -23.83 -2.57
N LEU A 17 -26.44 -24.07 -2.97
CA LEU A 17 -27.62 -23.43 -2.36
C LEU A 17 -28.56 -24.53 -1.86
N ALA A 18 -28.47 -24.88 -0.60
CA ALA A 18 -29.56 -25.53 0.12
C ALA A 18 -29.32 -25.36 1.63
N GLY A 19 -30.23 -24.67 2.31
CA GLY A 19 -30.22 -24.59 3.76
C GLY A 19 -30.95 -23.35 4.29
N ILE A 20 -32.21 -23.13 3.90
CA ILE A 20 -33.09 -22.21 4.62
C ILE A 20 -33.81 -23.04 5.67
N ALA A 21 -33.48 -22.85 6.93
CA ALA A 21 -34.32 -23.24 8.06
C ALA A 21 -34.88 -21.98 8.70
N MET A 22 -36.18 -21.79 8.58
CA MET A 22 -36.98 -20.78 9.26
C MET A 22 -37.06 -21.13 10.78
N GLY A 23 -36.92 -20.13 11.61
CA GLY A 23 -37.28 -20.26 13.02
C GLY A 23 -36.71 -19.14 13.89
N GLY A 24 -37.59 -18.24 14.37
CA GLY A 24 -37.40 -17.56 15.63
C GLY A 24 -37.01 -16.09 15.60
N SER A 25 -38.03 -15.28 15.85
CA SER A 25 -37.93 -13.85 16.18
C SER A 25 -36.92 -13.57 17.29
N GLY A 26 -35.85 -12.83 16.95
CA GLY A 26 -34.92 -12.27 17.89
C GLY A 26 -34.23 -11.08 17.22
N LEU A 27 -34.79 -9.89 17.41
CA LEU A 27 -34.08 -8.64 17.15
C LEU A 27 -32.87 -8.53 18.10
N ALA A 28 -31.86 -9.34 17.87
CA ALA A 28 -30.52 -9.08 18.41
C ALA A 28 -29.99 -7.90 17.61
N LEU A 29 -30.06 -6.72 18.17
CA LEU A 29 -29.19 -5.59 17.89
C LEU A 29 -27.75 -6.10 18.06
N ALA A 30 -27.19 -6.66 17.00
CA ALA A 30 -25.77 -6.86 16.88
C ALA A 30 -25.14 -5.45 16.83
N ARG A 31 -25.00 -4.84 18.00
CA ARG A 31 -23.94 -3.86 18.24
C ARG A 31 -22.66 -4.60 17.87
N GLY A 32 -22.22 -4.38 16.63
CA GLY A 32 -20.91 -4.80 16.23
C GLY A 32 -19.93 -4.25 17.24
N VAL A 33 -19.47 -5.11 18.12
CA VAL A 33 -18.21 -4.89 18.82
C VAL A 33 -17.23 -4.70 17.66
N ALA A 34 -16.88 -3.44 17.41
CA ALA A 34 -15.74 -3.11 16.61
C ALA A 34 -14.56 -3.75 17.36
N GLY A 35 -14.30 -5.02 17.05
CA GLY A 35 -13.14 -5.71 17.53
C GLY A 35 -11.98 -4.83 17.13
N SER A 36 -11.25 -4.32 18.11
CA SER A 36 -9.98 -3.65 17.88
C SER A 36 -9.18 -4.59 17.00
N ALA A 37 -9.09 -4.28 15.71
CA ALA A 37 -8.28 -5.06 14.79
C ALA A 37 -6.88 -5.08 15.42
N VAL A 38 -6.44 -6.24 15.85
CA VAL A 38 -5.10 -6.39 16.42
C VAL A 38 -4.15 -5.81 15.39
N ALA A 39 -3.46 -4.75 15.78
CA ALA A 39 -2.55 -4.06 14.87
C ALA A 39 -1.52 -5.08 14.39
N GLN A 40 -1.56 -5.39 13.09
CA GLN A 40 -0.63 -6.35 12.50
C GLN A 40 0.78 -5.79 12.59
N PRO A 41 1.79 -6.64 12.89
CA PRO A 41 3.17 -6.23 12.80
C PRO A 41 3.47 -5.63 11.43
N THR A 42 4.13 -4.50 11.39
CA THR A 42 4.48 -3.82 10.14
C THR A 42 5.99 -3.83 9.96
N LEU A 43 6.43 -4.41 8.85
CA LEU A 43 7.82 -4.33 8.38
C LEU A 43 7.92 -3.20 7.35
N VAL A 44 8.81 -2.26 7.59
CA VAL A 44 9.07 -1.13 6.69
C VAL A 44 10.39 -1.36 5.96
N LEU A 45 10.33 -1.43 4.63
CA LEU A 45 11.50 -1.60 3.78
C LEU A 45 11.85 -0.26 3.11
N ILE A 46 13.09 0.15 3.21
CA ILE A 46 13.59 1.37 2.55
C ILE A 46 14.91 1.15 1.85
N SER A 47 15.12 1.82 0.72
CA SER A 47 16.44 1.97 0.13
C SER A 47 17.28 3.03 0.87
N PRO A 48 18.61 3.03 0.74
CA PRO A 48 19.46 4.05 1.36
C PRO A 48 19.05 5.48 1.01
N ALA A 49 18.58 5.73 -0.20
CA ALA A 49 18.12 7.04 -0.64
C ALA A 49 16.89 7.55 0.12
N VAL A 50 16.09 6.65 0.71
CA VAL A 50 14.86 6.98 1.44
C VAL A 50 15.11 7.19 2.94
N ALA A 51 16.28 6.82 3.48
CA ALA A 51 16.60 6.79 4.92
C ALA A 51 16.52 8.18 5.55
N GLY A 52 16.38 9.21 5.22
CA GLY A 52 16.19 10.54 5.84
C GLY A 52 14.98 11.30 5.32
N SER A 53 14.16 10.62 4.54
CA SER A 53 13.07 11.24 3.80
C SER A 53 11.80 11.43 4.64
N ALA A 54 10.90 12.24 4.12
CA ALA A 54 9.57 12.44 4.67
C ALA A 54 8.73 11.15 4.74
N PHE A 55 9.04 10.14 3.94
CA PHE A 55 8.36 8.84 3.97
C PHE A 55 8.40 8.21 5.37
N LEU A 56 9.58 8.14 5.98
CA LEU A 56 9.72 7.60 7.33
C LEU A 56 9.03 8.46 8.39
N GLN A 57 8.99 9.77 8.21
CA GLN A 57 8.25 10.65 9.11
C GLN A 57 6.74 10.35 9.05
N GLY A 58 6.20 10.14 7.85
CA GLY A 58 4.81 9.72 7.67
C GLY A 58 4.48 8.39 8.35
N ILE A 59 5.37 7.39 8.23
CA ILE A 59 5.24 6.11 8.93
C ILE A 59 5.27 6.32 10.46
N ALA A 60 6.25 7.08 10.97
CA ALA A 60 6.49 7.23 12.40
C ALA A 60 5.33 7.92 13.15
N VAL A 61 4.60 8.81 12.49
CA VAL A 61 3.45 9.49 13.11
C VAL A 61 2.14 8.70 12.96
N ASN A 62 2.15 7.56 12.28
CA ASN A 62 0.96 6.74 12.12
C ASN A 62 0.79 5.77 13.31
N PRO A 63 -0.32 5.86 14.07
CA PRO A 63 -0.55 4.97 15.22
C PRO A 63 -0.57 3.48 14.86
N ALA A 64 -1.00 3.13 13.63
CA ALA A 64 -1.01 1.75 13.17
C ALA A 64 0.40 1.16 12.98
N ALA A 65 1.42 2.02 12.83
CA ALA A 65 2.81 1.65 12.68
C ALA A 65 3.67 1.92 13.93
N ALA A 66 3.07 2.15 15.10
CA ALA A 66 3.80 2.47 16.34
C ALA A 66 4.85 1.41 16.75
N ARG A 67 4.73 0.18 16.22
CA ARG A 67 5.68 -0.93 16.46
C ARG A 67 6.28 -1.43 15.14
N ALA A 68 6.39 -0.55 14.14
CA ALA A 68 6.97 -0.93 12.87
C ALA A 68 8.46 -1.23 13.02
N GLU A 69 8.88 -2.33 12.43
CA GLU A 69 10.30 -2.69 12.30
C GLU A 69 10.84 -2.11 10.99
N LEU A 70 12.00 -1.50 11.03
CA LEU A 70 12.66 -0.93 9.86
C LEU A 70 13.78 -1.85 9.39
N LEU A 71 13.72 -2.25 8.13
CA LEU A 71 14.77 -3.00 7.46
C LEU A 71 15.23 -2.23 6.21
N ARG A 72 16.54 -2.04 6.08
CA ARG A 72 17.14 -1.39 4.91
C ARG A 72 17.42 -2.41 3.82
N SER A 73 16.93 -2.14 2.63
CA SER A 73 17.27 -2.93 1.45
C SER A 73 18.60 -2.47 0.90
N ASP A 74 19.57 -3.35 0.91
CA ASP A 74 20.88 -3.18 0.26
C ASP A 74 21.07 -4.14 -0.92
N ALA A 75 20.01 -4.85 -1.30
CA ALA A 75 19.99 -5.89 -2.33
C ALA A 75 21.04 -7.01 -2.13
N SER A 76 21.60 -7.13 -0.91
CA SER A 76 22.55 -8.19 -0.57
C SER A 76 21.84 -9.54 -0.44
N LEU A 77 22.63 -10.62 -0.56
CA LEU A 77 22.13 -11.97 -0.32
C LEU A 77 21.63 -12.14 1.14
N ALA A 78 22.21 -11.40 2.09
CA ALA A 78 21.79 -11.42 3.47
C ALA A 78 20.36 -10.83 3.62
N PHE A 79 20.10 -9.70 2.99
CA PHE A 79 18.77 -9.10 2.93
C PHE A 79 17.74 -10.05 2.30
N VAL A 80 18.07 -10.65 1.16
CA VAL A 80 17.19 -11.59 0.46
C VAL A 80 16.83 -12.77 1.35
N ARG A 81 17.80 -13.39 2.00
CA ARG A 81 17.57 -14.52 2.91
C ARG A 81 16.73 -14.14 4.13
N GLU A 82 17.01 -12.99 4.72
CA GLU A 82 16.22 -12.49 5.85
C GLU A 82 14.75 -12.28 5.46
N LEU A 83 14.51 -11.63 4.32
CA LEU A 83 13.14 -11.42 3.82
C LEU A 83 12.44 -12.75 3.51
N GLN A 84 13.12 -13.69 2.86
CA GLN A 84 12.58 -15.03 2.59
C GLN A 84 12.18 -15.74 3.88
N GLN A 85 13.07 -15.79 4.87
CA GLN A 85 12.78 -16.41 6.17
C GLN A 85 11.56 -15.81 6.86
N ARG A 86 11.39 -14.49 6.78
CA ARG A 86 10.21 -13.79 7.34
C ARG A 86 8.93 -14.17 6.61
N LEU A 87 8.97 -14.26 5.29
CA LEU A 87 7.83 -14.65 4.46
C LEU A 87 7.45 -16.12 4.71
N GLU A 88 8.43 -17.02 4.80
CA GLU A 88 8.24 -18.45 5.05
C GLU A 88 7.76 -18.74 6.48
N ALA A 89 8.02 -17.86 7.43
CA ALA A 89 7.58 -18.03 8.81
C ALA A 89 6.04 -18.04 8.98
N GLY A 90 5.28 -17.65 7.95
CA GLY A 90 3.82 -17.70 7.90
C GLY A 90 3.12 -16.85 8.97
N ARG A 91 3.83 -15.89 9.55
CA ARG A 91 3.25 -14.96 10.55
C ARG A 91 2.56 -13.82 9.84
N PRO A 92 1.27 -13.57 10.13
CA PRO A 92 0.57 -12.44 9.52
C PRO A 92 1.32 -11.14 9.78
N GLN A 93 1.76 -10.48 8.71
CA GLN A 93 2.45 -9.20 8.79
C GLN A 93 2.11 -8.34 7.58
N ARG A 94 2.23 -7.04 7.77
CA ARG A 94 2.18 -6.07 6.67
C ARG A 94 3.61 -5.66 6.32
N ILE A 95 3.95 -5.71 5.04
CA ILE A 95 5.22 -5.22 4.53
C ILE A 95 4.93 -3.99 3.68
N VAL A 96 5.45 -2.84 4.07
CA VAL A 96 5.35 -1.59 3.30
C VAL A 96 6.74 -1.11 2.93
N GLY A 97 6.87 -0.45 1.80
CA GLY A 97 8.19 0.04 1.41
C GLY A 97 8.18 1.16 0.40
N LEU A 98 9.33 1.83 0.34
CA LEU A 98 9.69 2.77 -0.71
C LEU A 98 11.14 2.49 -1.09
N LEU A 99 11.34 1.92 -2.26
CA LEU A 99 12.63 1.40 -2.73
C LEU A 99 12.94 1.94 -4.14
N ASP A 100 14.14 1.69 -4.60
CA ASP A 100 14.47 1.76 -6.02
C ASP A 100 13.79 0.60 -6.79
N ASP A 101 13.72 0.73 -8.12
CA ASP A 101 12.99 -0.21 -8.99
C ASP A 101 13.48 -1.65 -8.84
N ALA A 102 14.79 -1.87 -8.82
CA ALA A 102 15.37 -3.22 -8.77
C ALA A 102 15.10 -3.91 -7.44
N SER A 103 15.30 -3.19 -6.32
CA SER A 103 15.02 -3.69 -4.98
C SER A 103 13.53 -3.96 -4.79
N ALA A 104 12.66 -3.09 -5.29
CA ALA A 104 11.21 -3.28 -5.20
C ALA A 104 10.74 -4.48 -6.02
N ALA A 105 11.24 -4.64 -7.25
CA ALA A 105 10.92 -5.80 -8.08
C ALA A 105 11.28 -7.11 -7.38
N LEU A 106 12.48 -7.18 -6.79
CA LEU A 106 12.93 -8.35 -6.02
C LEU A 106 12.01 -8.64 -4.83
N VAL A 107 11.67 -7.63 -4.03
CA VAL A 107 10.79 -7.79 -2.86
C VAL A 107 9.40 -8.28 -3.26
N VAL A 108 8.81 -7.67 -4.30
CA VAL A 108 7.47 -8.02 -4.80
C VAL A 108 7.45 -9.45 -5.35
N ASP A 109 8.49 -9.86 -6.05
CA ASP A 109 8.60 -11.21 -6.62
C ASP A 109 8.77 -12.28 -5.54
N LEU A 110 9.64 -12.04 -4.55
CA LEU A 110 9.78 -12.92 -3.38
C LEU A 110 8.46 -13.06 -2.60
N ALA A 111 7.77 -11.94 -2.37
CA ALA A 111 6.50 -11.96 -1.66
C ALA A 111 5.42 -12.74 -2.42
N ARG A 112 5.31 -12.54 -3.74
CA ARG A 112 4.39 -13.30 -4.60
C ARG A 112 4.70 -14.78 -4.62
N SER A 113 5.98 -15.14 -4.68
CA SER A 113 6.44 -16.53 -4.65
C SER A 113 6.10 -17.22 -3.32
N ALA A 114 6.06 -16.47 -2.23
CA ALA A 114 5.63 -16.94 -0.92
C ALA A 114 4.09 -16.91 -0.73
N GLY A 115 3.31 -16.57 -1.76
CA GLY A 115 1.84 -16.51 -1.70
C GLY A 115 1.26 -15.25 -1.06
N ALA A 116 2.08 -14.24 -0.76
CA ALA A 116 1.63 -12.98 -0.18
C ALA A 116 0.85 -12.14 -1.20
N ARG A 117 -0.04 -11.27 -0.71
CA ARG A 117 -0.92 -10.45 -1.54
C ARG A 117 -0.41 -9.02 -1.63
N VAL A 118 -0.13 -8.58 -2.84
CA VAL A 118 0.18 -7.16 -3.11
C VAL A 118 -1.12 -6.37 -3.13
N GLN A 119 -1.28 -5.44 -2.19
CA GLN A 119 -2.46 -4.59 -2.06
C GLN A 119 -2.28 -3.22 -2.70
N TRP A 120 -1.04 -2.78 -2.79
CA TRP A 120 -0.64 -1.51 -3.39
C TRP A 120 0.71 -1.69 -4.08
N LEU A 121 0.81 -1.19 -5.29
CA LEU A 121 2.06 -1.02 -6.02
C LEU A 121 2.04 0.35 -6.68
N GLY A 122 3.03 1.19 -6.41
CA GLY A 122 3.09 2.55 -6.91
C GLY A 122 4.46 2.87 -7.48
N GLU A 123 4.49 3.36 -8.72
CA GLU A 123 5.66 3.98 -9.33
C GLU A 123 5.62 5.48 -9.06
N HIS A 124 6.70 6.02 -8.55
CA HIS A 124 6.83 7.43 -8.24
C HIS A 124 8.04 8.02 -8.93
N SER A 125 7.87 9.20 -9.50
CA SER A 125 8.99 10.03 -9.93
C SER A 125 8.82 11.43 -9.36
N ALA A 126 9.89 11.97 -8.79
CA ALA A 126 9.85 13.28 -8.16
C ALA A 126 11.06 14.12 -8.55
N ASP A 127 10.85 15.40 -8.61
CA ASP A 127 11.87 16.43 -8.71
C ASP A 127 11.61 17.55 -7.67
N ALA A 128 12.38 18.63 -7.71
CA ALA A 128 12.25 19.73 -6.75
C ALA A 128 10.91 20.49 -6.82
N ARG A 129 10.06 20.24 -7.82
CA ARG A 129 8.85 21.03 -8.08
C ARG A 129 7.58 20.20 -8.09
N ALA A 130 7.65 18.95 -8.53
CA ALA A 130 6.47 18.10 -8.73
C ALA A 130 6.79 16.63 -8.56
N SER A 131 5.74 15.85 -8.31
CA SER A 131 5.80 14.40 -8.25
C SER A 131 4.79 13.76 -9.19
N ARG A 132 5.10 12.56 -9.69
CA ARG A 132 4.19 11.75 -10.50
C ARG A 132 4.01 10.40 -9.85
N HIS A 133 2.79 9.94 -9.83
CA HIS A 133 2.40 8.71 -9.17
C HIS A 133 1.54 7.85 -10.10
N ARG A 134 1.97 6.63 -10.36
CA ARG A 134 1.19 5.60 -11.06
C ARG A 134 0.93 4.47 -10.10
N LEU A 135 -0.32 4.22 -9.79
CA LEU A 135 -0.73 3.33 -8.73
C LEU A 135 -1.54 2.17 -9.30
N ILE A 136 -1.22 0.97 -8.85
CA ILE A 136 -2.00 -0.24 -9.05
C ILE A 136 -2.45 -0.68 -7.67
N THR A 137 -3.76 -0.72 -7.43
CA THR A 137 -4.33 -0.97 -6.11
C THR A 137 -5.32 -2.11 -6.13
N ALA A 138 -5.37 -2.87 -5.04
CA ALA A 138 -6.44 -3.82 -4.74
C ALA A 138 -7.58 -3.12 -3.99
N ASP A 139 -8.69 -3.81 -3.78
CA ASP A 139 -9.86 -3.27 -3.07
C ASP A 139 -9.55 -2.84 -1.63
N ALA A 140 -8.62 -3.52 -0.96
CA ALA A 140 -8.15 -3.16 0.38
C ALA A 140 -7.50 -1.77 0.46
N ALA A 141 -7.00 -1.25 -0.65
CA ALA A 141 -6.38 0.07 -0.75
C ALA A 141 -7.36 1.18 -1.19
N HIS A 142 -8.67 0.86 -1.21
CA HIS A 142 -9.69 1.81 -1.67
C HIS A 142 -9.65 3.15 -0.93
N GLY A 143 -9.68 4.23 -1.70
CA GLY A 143 -9.69 5.60 -1.19
C GLY A 143 -8.33 6.18 -0.82
N HIS A 144 -7.28 5.36 -0.65
CA HIS A 144 -5.95 5.86 -0.28
C HIS A 144 -5.28 6.67 -1.40
N ALA A 145 -5.47 6.31 -2.65
CA ALA A 145 -4.98 7.09 -3.79
C ALA A 145 -5.68 8.44 -3.91
N LEU A 146 -7.01 8.46 -3.73
CA LEU A 146 -7.78 9.70 -3.68
C LEU A 146 -7.32 10.59 -2.52
N GLN A 147 -7.15 10.02 -1.33
CA GLN A 147 -6.69 10.75 -0.15
C GLN A 147 -5.28 11.34 -0.37
N LEU A 148 -4.36 10.58 -0.99
CA LEU A 148 -3.04 11.08 -1.37
C LEU A 148 -3.16 12.32 -2.27
N GLY A 149 -3.94 12.24 -3.35
CA GLY A 149 -4.12 13.35 -4.28
C GLY A 149 -4.76 14.58 -3.64
N LEU A 150 -5.83 14.40 -2.85
CA LEU A 150 -6.50 15.49 -2.15
C LEU A 150 -5.57 16.20 -1.16
N GLN A 151 -4.72 15.46 -0.49
CA GLN A 151 -3.79 16.01 0.48
C GLN A 151 -2.64 16.77 -0.18
N LEU A 152 -2.14 16.28 -1.32
CA LEU A 152 -1.13 16.98 -2.12
C LEU A 152 -1.69 18.29 -2.68
N ASP A 153 -2.93 18.30 -3.17
CA ASP A 153 -3.58 19.53 -3.60
C ASP A 153 -3.79 20.51 -2.43
N ALA A 154 -4.28 20.04 -1.31
CA ALA A 154 -4.51 20.87 -0.13
C ALA A 154 -3.24 21.57 0.39
N CYS A 155 -2.07 20.90 0.33
CA CYS A 155 -0.79 21.49 0.72
C CYS A 155 -0.12 22.30 -0.41
N GLY A 156 -0.70 22.38 -1.60
CA GLY A 156 -0.18 23.13 -2.74
C GLY A 156 1.02 22.48 -3.43
N ALA A 157 1.24 21.18 -3.26
CA ALA A 157 2.25 20.44 -3.99
C ALA A 157 1.87 20.25 -5.45
N GLY A 158 2.83 20.31 -6.37
CA GLY A 158 2.63 19.93 -7.76
C GLY A 158 2.62 18.42 -7.93
N PHE A 159 1.61 17.86 -8.60
CA PHE A 159 1.56 16.41 -8.81
C PHE A 159 0.70 15.99 -10.03
N ASP A 160 0.96 14.77 -10.54
CA ASP A 160 0.09 13.97 -11.43
C ASP A 160 -0.06 12.59 -10.81
N LEU A 161 -1.29 12.16 -10.56
CA LEU A 161 -1.62 10.87 -9.94
C LEU A 161 -2.58 10.10 -10.83
N ARG A 162 -2.25 8.83 -11.09
CA ARG A 162 -3.11 7.90 -11.82
C ARG A 162 -3.21 6.60 -11.03
N GLU A 163 -4.43 6.16 -10.79
CA GLU A 163 -4.72 4.89 -10.13
C GLU A 163 -5.48 3.97 -11.08
N GLN A 164 -5.10 2.69 -11.04
CA GLN A 164 -5.81 1.59 -11.69
C GLN A 164 -6.09 0.49 -10.67
N CYS A 165 -7.27 -0.11 -10.75
CA CYS A 165 -7.66 -1.26 -9.97
C CYS A 165 -8.01 -2.43 -10.90
N PRO A 166 -7.02 -3.20 -11.37
CA PRO A 166 -7.19 -4.17 -12.47
C PRO A 166 -8.18 -5.30 -12.16
N LEU A 167 -8.33 -5.66 -10.87
CA LEU A 167 -9.21 -6.73 -10.41
C LEU A 167 -10.54 -6.21 -9.86
N GLY A 168 -10.73 -4.90 -9.83
CA GLY A 168 -11.94 -4.24 -9.35
C GLY A 168 -12.82 -3.73 -10.48
N SER A 169 -14.07 -3.42 -10.16
CA SER A 169 -15.04 -2.78 -11.07
C SER A 169 -14.94 -1.25 -11.11
N ARG A 170 -13.96 -0.67 -10.42
CA ARG A 170 -13.81 0.77 -10.27
C ARG A 170 -13.20 1.43 -11.50
N GLN A 171 -13.66 2.64 -11.79
CA GLN A 171 -13.06 3.44 -12.84
C GLN A 171 -11.67 3.94 -12.42
N PRO A 172 -10.73 4.05 -13.38
CA PRO A 172 -9.42 4.64 -13.12
C PRO A 172 -9.54 6.06 -12.57
N LEU A 173 -8.78 6.36 -11.51
CA LEU A 173 -8.69 7.70 -10.94
C LEU A 173 -7.55 8.48 -11.63
N ARG A 174 -7.79 9.76 -11.92
CA ARG A 174 -6.77 10.70 -12.39
C ARG A 174 -6.95 12.02 -11.64
N LEU A 175 -5.88 12.45 -11.00
CA LEU A 175 -5.82 13.73 -10.28
C LEU A 175 -4.51 14.42 -10.63
N GLY A 176 -4.51 15.75 -10.58
CA GLY A 176 -3.28 16.51 -10.78
C GLY A 176 -3.49 17.97 -10.47
N ALA A 177 -2.44 18.62 -10.00
CA ALA A 177 -2.41 20.04 -9.75
C ALA A 177 -1.03 20.63 -10.05
N ALA A 178 -0.99 21.87 -10.50
CA ALA A 178 0.24 22.65 -10.58
C ALA A 178 0.71 23.02 -9.17
N GLY A 179 2.03 22.98 -8.94
CA GLY A 179 2.60 23.36 -7.64
C GLY A 179 2.36 24.83 -7.32
N ARG A 180 1.85 25.10 -6.13
CA ARG A 180 1.61 26.43 -5.57
C ARG A 180 2.58 26.78 -4.44
N SER A 181 3.26 25.76 -3.89
CA SER A 181 4.20 25.89 -2.77
C SER A 181 5.42 25.00 -2.99
N ALA A 182 6.58 25.59 -3.15
CA ALA A 182 7.85 24.86 -3.28
C ALA A 182 8.29 24.18 -1.96
N GLY A 183 7.83 24.69 -0.82
CA GLY A 183 8.20 24.14 0.51
C GLY A 183 7.57 22.79 0.83
N ASN A 184 6.58 22.34 0.05
CA ASN A 184 5.82 21.13 0.31
C ASN A 184 6.11 20.02 -0.73
N ALA A 185 7.19 20.13 -1.48
CA ALA A 185 7.55 19.16 -2.51
C ALA A 185 7.72 17.73 -1.95
N GLU A 186 8.17 17.61 -0.69
CA GLU A 186 8.38 16.30 -0.03
C GLU A 186 7.13 15.72 0.67
N GLN A 187 6.03 16.46 0.70
CA GLN A 187 4.81 16.02 1.38
C GLN A 187 4.23 14.73 0.78
N TRP A 188 4.46 14.50 -0.52
CA TRP A 188 4.00 13.25 -1.16
C TRP A 188 4.54 12.01 -0.46
N ALA A 189 5.82 12.03 -0.10
CA ALA A 189 6.44 10.88 0.55
C ALA A 189 5.90 10.65 1.97
N ALA A 190 5.68 11.72 2.74
CA ALA A 190 5.07 11.61 4.07
C ALA A 190 3.63 11.09 4.00
N THR A 191 2.83 11.66 3.10
CA THR A 191 1.44 11.22 2.90
C THR A 191 1.37 9.77 2.45
N LEU A 192 2.26 9.36 1.55
CA LEU A 192 2.39 7.99 1.10
C LEU A 192 2.74 7.05 2.26
N GLY A 193 3.78 7.38 3.05
CA GLY A 193 4.20 6.56 4.18
C GLY A 193 3.09 6.38 5.21
N TYR A 194 2.41 7.48 5.55
CA TYR A 194 1.26 7.44 6.46
C TYR A 194 0.12 6.57 5.92
N GLY A 195 -0.24 6.74 4.64
CA GLY A 195 -1.30 5.98 4.00
C GLY A 195 -1.00 4.48 3.92
N LEU A 196 0.23 4.10 3.56
CA LEU A 196 0.63 2.69 3.48
C LEU A 196 0.63 2.00 4.86
N ALA A 197 1.02 2.72 5.91
CA ALA A 197 0.98 2.21 7.27
C ALA A 197 -0.44 1.93 7.77
N SER A 198 -1.44 2.71 7.31
CA SER A 198 -2.86 2.57 7.68
C SER A 198 -3.70 1.87 6.62
N LEU A 199 -3.09 1.28 5.59
CA LEU A 199 -3.82 0.66 4.50
C LEU A 199 -4.73 -0.46 5.00
N GLY A 200 -5.99 -0.44 4.60
CA GLY A 200 -7.03 -1.34 5.14
C GLY A 200 -7.72 -0.84 6.40
N ALA A 201 -7.24 0.23 7.04
CA ALA A 201 -8.02 0.93 8.06
C ALA A 201 -9.11 1.78 7.41
N GLN A 202 -10.26 1.86 8.06
CA GLN A 202 -11.41 2.61 7.55
C GLN A 202 -11.79 3.75 8.51
N PRO A 203 -12.02 4.97 8.02
CA PRO A 203 -11.65 5.52 6.70
C PRO A 203 -10.16 5.90 6.61
N PRO A 204 -9.60 6.11 5.39
CA PRO A 204 -8.25 6.64 5.26
C PRO A 204 -8.16 8.02 5.92
N ALA A 205 -7.26 8.16 6.88
CA ALA A 205 -7.07 9.43 7.57
C ALA A 205 -6.05 10.32 6.85
N PRO A 206 -6.17 11.65 6.92
CA PRO A 206 -5.17 12.55 6.37
C PRO A 206 -3.86 12.46 7.15
N ALA A 207 -2.73 12.42 6.45
CA ALA A 207 -1.42 12.48 7.07
C ALA A 207 -1.14 13.89 7.61
N PRO A 208 -0.49 14.03 8.74
CA PRO A 208 -0.05 15.33 9.22
C PRO A 208 0.98 15.94 8.26
N LEU A 209 1.07 17.26 8.26
CA LEU A 209 2.14 17.96 7.52
C LEU A 209 3.49 17.61 8.12
N VAL A 210 4.48 17.42 7.27
CA VAL A 210 5.86 17.12 7.68
C VAL A 210 6.48 18.34 8.34
N ALA A 211 6.98 18.15 9.54
CA ALA A 211 7.77 19.17 10.23
C ALA A 211 9.26 19.05 9.88
N GLY A 212 9.91 20.18 9.66
CA GLY A 212 11.35 20.22 9.39
C GLY A 212 11.70 20.19 7.90
N ARG A 213 12.95 19.86 7.61
CA ARG A 213 13.48 19.73 6.24
C ARG A 213 14.00 18.31 6.02
N PRO A 214 13.12 17.36 5.60
CA PRO A 214 13.57 16.02 5.27
C PRO A 214 14.53 16.04 4.09
N SER A 215 15.31 14.98 3.94
CA SER A 215 16.14 14.79 2.76
C SER A 215 15.26 14.70 1.51
N PRO A 216 15.51 15.51 0.48
CA PRO A 216 14.70 15.51 -0.72
C PRO A 216 14.80 14.17 -1.45
N LEU A 217 13.65 13.70 -1.92
CA LEU A 217 13.55 12.52 -2.78
C LEU A 217 13.43 12.99 -4.23
N ALA A 218 14.51 12.85 -4.99
CA ALA A 218 14.52 13.09 -6.43
C ALA A 218 14.88 11.79 -7.16
N GLY A 219 14.19 11.52 -8.27
CA GLY A 219 14.39 10.33 -9.08
C GLY A 219 13.18 9.41 -9.13
N HIS A 220 13.44 8.12 -9.30
CA HIS A 220 12.41 7.08 -9.43
C HIS A 220 12.39 6.16 -8.22
N PHE A 221 11.20 5.86 -7.74
CA PHE A 221 10.97 5.00 -6.58
C PHE A 221 9.75 4.14 -6.80
N VAL A 222 9.72 2.98 -6.17
CA VAL A 222 8.56 2.10 -6.13
C VAL A 222 8.12 1.91 -4.69
N SER A 223 6.83 2.16 -4.45
CA SER A 223 6.18 1.87 -3.18
C SER A 223 5.33 0.61 -3.28
N PHE A 224 5.18 -0.08 -2.18
CA PHE A 224 4.29 -1.23 -2.10
C PHE A 224 3.69 -1.39 -0.70
N SER A 225 2.55 -2.08 -0.66
CA SER A 225 2.00 -2.68 0.55
C SER A 225 1.61 -4.11 0.23
N ILE A 226 2.15 -5.02 1.02
CA ILE A 226 2.02 -6.47 0.87
C ILE A 226 1.48 -7.04 2.16
N GLN A 227 0.51 -7.93 2.04
CA GLN A 227 -0.04 -8.73 3.13
C GLN A 227 0.56 -10.14 3.04
N ALA A 228 1.44 -10.44 3.95
CA ALA A 228 2.04 -11.76 4.12
C ALA A 228 1.38 -12.53 5.25
#